data_dcb9e36c8092ab60127a03238e23f816
#
_entry.id   dcb9e36c8092ab60127a03238e23f816
#
_cell.length_a   1.000
_cell.length_b   1.000
_cell.length_c   1.000
_cell.angle_alpha   90.00
_cell.angle_beta   90.00
_cell.angle_gamma   90.00
#
_symmetry.space_group_name_H-M   'P 1'
#
loop_
_entity.id
_entity.type
_entity.pdbx_description
1 polymer ?
#
loop_
_entity_poly.entity_id
_entity_poly.type
_entity_poly.pdbx_seq_one_letter_code
_entity_poly.pdbx_strand_id
1 'polypeptide(L)'
;MRLISYLTPDGPRAGVVEDDQVHPITTGVMNVVCGEEIVRTGECVPVAGLQILSPLRPGKLIGIGLNFRDHAAETGKPVPELPLLFAKMPTAVTGPSGPVRLPAYTDKADFEGELAVVIGREARDVSSADALEHVFGYAVMNDVSARDAQLREPQWVRAKGADTFAPWGPWITAADEVPTPQALGIRTW
;
A
#
# COMPACT_ATOMS: atom_id res chain seq x y z
N MET A 1 -11.28 2.41 -11.78
CA MET A 1 -10.14 3.28 -12.20
C MET A 1 -8.88 2.82 -11.48
N ARG A 2 -7.72 2.76 -12.18
CA ARG A 2 -6.42 2.38 -11.60
C ARG A 2 -5.44 3.54 -11.75
N LEU A 3 -4.89 4.04 -10.63
CA LEU A 3 -3.94 5.15 -10.60
C LEU A 3 -2.51 4.65 -10.40
N ILE A 4 -1.61 5.11 -11.24
CA ILE A 4 -0.19 4.71 -11.25
C ILE A 4 0.73 5.94 -11.16
N SER A 5 1.90 5.75 -10.53
CA SER A 5 3.04 6.66 -10.65
C SER A 5 4.21 5.94 -11.31
N TYR A 6 4.88 6.58 -12.23
CA TYR A 6 6.01 6.02 -12.98
C TYR A 6 7.07 7.07 -13.27
N LEU A 7 8.29 6.62 -13.51
CA LEU A 7 9.42 7.49 -13.80
C LEU A 7 9.57 7.71 -15.31
N THR A 8 9.78 8.97 -15.70
CA THR A 8 10.17 9.38 -17.05
C THR A 8 11.53 10.08 -17.00
N PRO A 9 12.18 10.35 -18.16
CA PRO A 9 13.39 11.17 -18.19
C PRO A 9 13.24 12.56 -17.56
N ASP A 10 12.03 13.12 -17.64
CA ASP A 10 11.69 14.44 -17.08
C ASP A 10 11.27 14.39 -15.60
N GLY A 11 11.23 13.20 -15.00
CA GLY A 11 10.86 12.99 -13.61
C GLY A 11 9.59 12.13 -13.42
N PRO A 12 9.07 12.02 -12.18
CA PRO A 12 7.86 11.25 -11.88
C PRO A 12 6.63 11.80 -12.57
N ARG A 13 5.82 10.91 -13.15
CA ARG A 13 4.49 11.22 -13.70
C ARG A 13 3.42 10.35 -13.09
N ALA A 14 2.18 10.83 -13.12
CA ALA A 14 0.98 10.09 -12.74
C ALA A 14 0.16 9.74 -13.99
N GLY A 15 -0.65 8.68 -13.89
CA GLY A 15 -1.56 8.31 -14.98
C GLY A 15 -2.69 7.40 -14.52
N VAL A 16 -3.66 7.21 -15.39
CA VAL A 16 -4.73 6.21 -15.28
C VAL A 16 -4.37 5.02 -16.16
N VAL A 17 -4.46 3.81 -15.61
CA VAL A 17 -4.21 2.56 -16.35
C VAL A 17 -5.51 2.02 -16.92
N GLU A 18 -5.55 1.81 -18.22
CA GLU A 18 -6.64 1.17 -18.98
C GLU A 18 -6.02 0.24 -20.03
N ASP A 19 -6.46 -1.00 -20.11
CA ASP A 19 -6.03 -1.99 -21.11
C ASP A 19 -4.50 -2.07 -21.34
N ASP A 20 -3.73 -2.19 -20.28
CA ASP A 20 -2.25 -2.21 -20.27
C ASP A 20 -1.57 -0.95 -20.82
N GLN A 21 -2.32 0.15 -20.93
CA GLN A 21 -1.82 1.47 -21.28
C GLN A 21 -1.95 2.42 -20.09
N VAL A 22 -1.01 3.36 -20.00
CA VAL A 22 -1.09 4.48 -19.07
C VAL A 22 -1.53 5.71 -19.87
N HIS A 23 -2.58 6.36 -19.43
CA HIS A 23 -3.02 7.66 -19.86
C HIS A 23 -2.49 8.71 -18.88
N PRO A 24 -1.40 9.44 -19.21
CA PRO A 24 -0.82 10.41 -18.30
C PRO A 24 -1.82 11.51 -17.91
N ILE A 25 -1.71 11.97 -16.67
CA ILE A 25 -2.53 13.04 -16.12
C ILE A 25 -1.64 14.19 -15.63
N THR A 26 -2.18 15.39 -15.60
CA THR A 26 -1.46 16.58 -15.12
C THR A 26 -1.45 16.68 -13.60
N THR A 27 -2.39 16.00 -12.95
CA THR A 27 -2.57 15.97 -11.50
C THR A 27 -1.78 14.82 -10.88
N GLY A 28 -1.14 15.02 -9.75
CA GLY A 28 -0.46 13.93 -9.01
C GLY A 28 -1.46 12.95 -8.38
N VAL A 29 -1.06 11.66 -8.21
CA VAL A 29 -1.94 10.64 -7.62
C VAL A 29 -2.47 11.06 -6.25
N MET A 30 -1.64 11.66 -5.39
CA MET A 30 -2.08 12.14 -4.07
C MET A 30 -3.21 13.17 -4.18
N ASN A 31 -3.11 14.10 -5.12
CA ASN A 31 -4.12 15.14 -5.34
C ASN A 31 -5.45 14.53 -5.79
N VAL A 32 -5.39 13.55 -6.71
CA VAL A 32 -6.60 12.81 -7.13
C VAL A 32 -7.22 12.07 -5.95
N VAL A 33 -6.42 11.41 -5.11
CA VAL A 33 -6.90 10.75 -3.89
C VAL A 33 -7.56 11.73 -2.93
N CYS A 34 -7.08 12.98 -2.88
CA CYS A 34 -7.68 14.06 -2.09
C CYS A 34 -8.87 14.76 -2.77
N GLY A 35 -9.31 14.28 -3.94
CA GLY A 35 -10.53 14.76 -4.60
C GLY A 35 -10.31 15.78 -5.73
N GLU A 36 -9.07 16.01 -6.18
CA GLU A 36 -8.83 16.82 -7.37
C GLU A 36 -9.27 16.07 -8.63
N GLU A 37 -9.74 16.83 -9.61
CA GLU A 37 -10.19 16.31 -10.90
C GLU A 37 -9.03 15.73 -11.72
N ILE A 38 -9.31 14.65 -12.44
CA ILE A 38 -8.36 14.01 -13.37
C ILE A 38 -8.40 14.75 -14.70
N VAL A 39 -7.26 15.34 -15.08
CA VAL A 39 -7.08 15.98 -16.38
C VAL A 39 -6.04 15.17 -17.16
N ARG A 40 -6.49 14.45 -18.22
CA ARG A 40 -5.62 13.66 -19.10
C ARG A 40 -4.85 14.55 -20.07
N THR A 41 -3.60 14.20 -20.37
CA THR A 41 -2.75 14.94 -21.33
C THR A 41 -3.10 14.63 -22.78
N GLY A 42 -3.84 13.57 -23.05
CA GLY A 42 -4.12 13.07 -24.41
C GLY A 42 -3.05 12.10 -24.93
N GLU A 43 -1.96 11.91 -24.21
CA GLU A 43 -0.93 10.90 -24.50
C GLU A 43 -1.38 9.50 -24.05
N CYS A 44 -0.69 8.47 -24.58
CA CYS A 44 -0.87 7.09 -24.18
C CYS A 44 0.48 6.37 -24.27
N VAL A 45 0.87 5.65 -23.20
CA VAL A 45 2.12 4.90 -23.16
C VAL A 45 1.88 3.49 -22.60
N PRO A 46 2.53 2.44 -23.14
CA PRO A 46 2.35 1.09 -22.61
C PRO A 46 2.89 0.98 -21.17
N VAL A 47 2.20 0.24 -20.30
CA VAL A 47 2.69 -0.07 -18.94
C VAL A 47 4.00 -0.85 -19.00
N ALA A 48 4.11 -1.75 -20.00
CA ALA A 48 5.30 -2.57 -20.18
C ALA A 48 6.55 -1.72 -20.41
N GLY A 49 7.59 -1.96 -19.62
CA GLY A 49 8.86 -1.24 -19.69
C GLY A 49 8.92 0.06 -18.88
N LEU A 50 7.82 0.48 -18.26
CA LEU A 50 7.86 1.62 -17.34
C LEU A 50 8.54 1.26 -16.03
N GLN A 51 9.35 2.16 -15.51
CA GLN A 51 9.81 2.09 -14.13
C GLN A 51 8.69 2.58 -13.21
N ILE A 52 7.96 1.62 -12.62
CA ILE A 52 6.83 1.91 -11.74
C ILE A 52 7.35 2.36 -10.38
N LEU A 53 6.84 3.47 -9.91
CA LEU A 53 7.11 4.04 -8.60
C LEU A 53 6.03 3.60 -7.59
N SER A 54 6.26 3.92 -6.31
CA SER A 54 5.17 3.92 -5.31
C SER A 54 4.02 4.78 -5.83
N PRO A 55 2.77 4.30 -5.85
CA PRO A 55 1.64 5.06 -6.39
C PRO A 55 1.50 6.45 -5.78
N LEU A 56 1.73 6.55 -4.46
CA LEU A 56 1.85 7.82 -3.74
C LEU A 56 2.76 7.62 -2.51
N ARG A 57 3.17 8.72 -1.87
CA ARG A 57 3.86 8.69 -0.58
C ARG A 57 2.88 9.13 0.50
N PRO A 58 2.39 8.20 1.35
CA PRO A 58 1.45 8.52 2.40
C PRO A 58 2.11 9.31 3.53
N GLY A 59 1.38 10.22 4.15
CA GLY A 59 1.84 10.90 5.36
C GLY A 59 1.83 9.98 6.60
N LYS A 60 0.98 8.95 6.58
CA LYS A 60 0.87 7.92 7.62
C LYS A 60 0.71 6.56 6.95
N LEU A 61 1.38 5.55 7.49
CA LEU A 61 1.21 4.16 7.12
C LEU A 61 1.03 3.34 8.40
N ILE A 62 -0.17 2.85 8.61
CA ILE A 62 -0.58 2.10 9.80
C ILE A 62 -0.85 0.66 9.39
N GLY A 63 -0.14 -0.29 10.01
CA GLY A 63 -0.40 -1.71 9.86
C GLY A 63 -1.34 -2.22 10.94
N ILE A 64 -2.09 -3.26 10.58
CA ILE A 64 -2.99 -3.99 11.50
C ILE A 64 -2.46 -5.41 11.68
N GLY A 65 -1.91 -5.69 12.86
CA GLY A 65 -1.38 -7.02 13.18
C GLY A 65 -2.49 -8.05 13.40
N LEU A 66 -2.23 -9.32 13.02
CA LEU A 66 -3.18 -10.43 13.12
C LEU A 66 -4.56 -10.13 12.50
N ASN A 67 -4.58 -9.43 11.38
CA ASN A 67 -5.80 -8.98 10.73
C ASN A 67 -6.52 -10.06 9.92
N PHE A 68 -5.92 -11.24 9.75
CA PHE A 68 -6.49 -12.40 9.05
C PHE A 68 -6.73 -13.54 10.05
N ARG A 69 -7.93 -14.15 10.00
CA ARG A 69 -8.34 -15.21 10.94
C ARG A 69 -7.51 -16.48 10.80
N ASP A 70 -7.13 -16.84 9.58
CA ASP A 70 -6.27 -17.97 9.26
C ASP A 70 -4.85 -17.75 9.80
N HIS A 71 -4.30 -16.55 9.69
CA HIS A 71 -3.01 -16.20 10.28
C HIS A 71 -3.03 -16.29 11.83
N ALA A 72 -4.11 -15.84 12.47
CA ALA A 72 -4.27 -16.00 13.91
C ALA A 72 -4.30 -17.49 14.31
N ALA A 73 -5.02 -18.33 13.53
CA ALA A 73 -5.09 -19.77 13.75
C ALA A 73 -3.74 -20.45 13.53
N GLU A 74 -3.01 -20.13 12.47
CA GLU A 74 -1.68 -20.65 12.15
C GLU A 74 -0.67 -20.36 13.28
N THR A 75 -0.72 -19.15 13.84
CA THR A 75 0.18 -18.73 14.93
C THR A 75 -0.28 -19.16 16.31
N GLY A 76 -1.43 -19.83 16.41
CA GLY A 76 -2.02 -20.27 17.69
C GLY A 76 -2.46 -19.11 18.60
N LYS A 77 -2.65 -17.93 18.04
CA LYS A 77 -3.04 -16.73 18.80
C LYS A 77 -4.56 -16.50 18.70
N PRO A 78 -5.19 -15.96 19.76
CA PRO A 78 -6.59 -15.55 19.67
C PRO A 78 -6.73 -14.39 18.68
N VAL A 79 -7.89 -14.30 18.01
CA VAL A 79 -8.24 -13.12 17.22
C VAL A 79 -8.32 -11.92 18.17
N PRO A 80 -7.60 -10.81 17.90
CA PRO A 80 -7.62 -9.64 18.76
C PRO A 80 -9.03 -9.03 18.85
N GLU A 81 -9.45 -8.65 20.06
CA GLU A 81 -10.72 -7.93 20.26
C GLU A 81 -10.67 -6.49 19.74
N LEU A 82 -9.49 -5.87 19.79
CA LEU A 82 -9.22 -4.54 19.26
C LEU A 82 -8.10 -4.63 18.22
N PRO A 83 -8.09 -3.76 17.19
CA PRO A 83 -7.04 -3.74 16.19
C PRO A 83 -5.65 -3.55 16.81
N LEU A 84 -4.73 -4.45 16.52
CA LEU A 84 -3.33 -4.34 16.94
C LEU A 84 -2.59 -3.41 15.98
N LEU A 85 -2.45 -2.14 16.37
CA LEU A 85 -1.89 -1.10 15.52
C LEU A 85 -0.37 -1.01 15.63
N PHE A 86 0.30 -0.84 14.49
CA PHE A 86 1.70 -0.44 14.44
C PHE A 86 1.92 0.55 13.28
N ALA A 87 2.98 1.36 13.37
CA ALA A 87 3.34 2.31 12.32
C ALA A 87 4.51 1.78 11.49
N LYS A 88 4.44 2.01 10.18
CA LYS A 88 5.60 1.98 9.29
C LYS A 88 6.01 3.41 8.98
N MET A 89 7.32 3.66 8.91
CA MET A 89 7.82 5.00 8.58
C MET A 89 7.54 5.36 7.12
N PRO A 90 7.27 6.62 6.78
CA PRO A 90 7.13 7.04 5.39
C PRO A 90 8.36 6.71 4.52
N THR A 91 9.55 6.63 5.11
CA THR A 91 10.79 6.21 4.45
C THR A 91 10.83 4.72 4.08
N ALA A 92 9.96 3.91 4.70
CA ALA A 92 9.81 2.50 4.34
C ALA A 92 9.15 2.31 2.96
N VAL A 93 8.41 3.31 2.48
CA VAL A 93 7.63 3.23 1.24
C VAL A 93 8.54 3.22 0.02
N THR A 94 8.35 2.22 -0.85
CA THR A 94 9.03 2.11 -2.14
C THR A 94 8.09 1.57 -3.23
N GLY A 95 8.51 1.65 -4.48
CA GLY A 95 7.76 1.05 -5.60
C GLY A 95 7.78 -0.47 -5.57
N PRO A 96 6.91 -1.12 -6.37
CA PRO A 96 6.67 -2.57 -6.29
C PRO A 96 7.87 -3.43 -6.73
N SER A 97 8.79 -2.89 -7.51
CA SER A 97 9.90 -3.63 -8.12
C SER A 97 11.28 -3.19 -7.61
N GLY A 98 11.33 -2.36 -6.58
CA GLY A 98 12.58 -1.87 -6.02
C GLY A 98 13.27 -2.90 -5.09
N PRO A 99 14.58 -2.76 -4.84
CA PRO A 99 15.27 -3.60 -3.86
C PRO A 99 14.82 -3.28 -2.45
N VAL A 100 14.61 -4.32 -1.63
CA VAL A 100 14.44 -4.19 -0.18
C VAL A 100 15.81 -4.21 0.47
N ARG A 101 16.16 -3.15 1.19
CA ARG A 101 17.44 -3.01 1.89
C ARG A 101 17.33 -3.55 3.30
N LEU A 102 18.04 -4.63 3.58
CA LEU A 102 18.04 -5.22 4.92
C LEU A 102 18.96 -4.43 5.85
N PRO A 103 18.44 -3.93 6.98
CA PRO A 103 19.28 -3.26 7.97
C PRO A 103 20.18 -4.25 8.71
N ALA A 104 21.37 -3.78 9.15
CA ALA A 104 22.38 -4.60 9.79
C ALA A 104 21.95 -5.25 11.13
N TYR A 105 20.82 -4.88 11.68
CA TYR A 105 20.32 -5.43 12.95
C TYR A 105 19.44 -6.67 12.78
N THR A 106 19.19 -7.13 11.56
CA THR A 106 18.34 -8.30 11.29
C THR A 106 19.00 -9.30 10.35
N ASP A 107 18.89 -10.58 10.70
CA ASP A 107 19.23 -11.71 9.86
C ASP A 107 17.98 -12.50 9.44
N LYS A 108 16.78 -12.04 9.84
CA LYS A 108 15.51 -12.74 9.63
C LYS A 108 14.46 -11.82 9.02
N ALA A 109 14.77 -11.30 7.83
CA ALA A 109 13.77 -10.59 7.03
C ALA A 109 12.77 -11.58 6.43
N ASP A 110 11.50 -11.19 6.46
CA ASP A 110 10.38 -11.98 5.97
C ASP A 110 9.40 -11.09 5.20
N PHE A 111 8.59 -11.67 4.34
CA PHE A 111 7.56 -10.97 3.57
C PHE A 111 6.17 -11.21 4.16
N GLU A 112 5.28 -10.26 3.97
CA GLU A 112 3.85 -10.38 4.28
C GLU A 112 3.04 -9.75 3.16
N GLY A 113 2.36 -10.58 2.35
CA GLY A 113 1.43 -10.08 1.34
C GLY A 113 0.18 -9.48 2.00
N GLU A 114 -0.08 -8.21 1.75
CA GLU A 114 -1.11 -7.43 2.42
C GLU A 114 -2.00 -6.66 1.45
N LEU A 115 -3.22 -6.34 1.90
CA LEU A 115 -4.11 -5.39 1.26
C LEU A 115 -3.90 -4.00 1.86
N ALA A 116 -3.38 -3.07 1.07
CA ALA A 116 -3.31 -1.68 1.44
C ALA A 116 -4.64 -0.98 1.16
N VAL A 117 -5.19 -0.32 2.17
CA VAL A 117 -6.40 0.51 2.07
C VAL A 117 -5.99 1.98 2.03
N VAL A 118 -6.35 2.69 0.97
CA VAL A 118 -6.04 4.10 0.78
C VAL A 118 -7.23 4.95 1.23
N ILE A 119 -7.04 5.76 2.26
CA ILE A 119 -8.05 6.68 2.75
C ILE A 119 -8.03 7.96 1.91
N GLY A 120 -9.16 8.33 1.32
CA GLY A 120 -9.31 9.47 0.43
C GLY A 120 -10.10 10.64 1.03
N ARG A 121 -10.77 10.43 2.15
CA ARG A 121 -11.53 11.47 2.86
C ARG A 121 -11.13 11.50 4.33
N GLU A 122 -11.14 12.67 4.92
CA GLU A 122 -10.94 12.79 6.36
C GLU A 122 -11.95 11.94 7.13
N ALA A 123 -11.44 11.13 8.07
CA ALA A 123 -12.24 10.24 8.90
C ALA A 123 -11.93 10.51 10.37
N ARG A 124 -12.94 10.96 11.12
CA ARG A 124 -12.83 11.19 12.56
C ARG A 124 -14.13 10.74 13.22
N ASP A 125 -14.00 9.87 14.21
CA ASP A 125 -15.12 9.32 14.99
C ASP A 125 -16.22 8.71 14.09
N VAL A 126 -15.82 8.05 12.99
CA VAL A 126 -16.71 7.47 11.97
C VAL A 126 -17.22 6.14 12.46
N SER A 127 -18.52 5.87 12.23
CA SER A 127 -19.09 4.56 12.53
C SER A 127 -18.52 3.47 11.61
N SER A 128 -18.54 2.21 12.06
CA SER A 128 -18.11 1.08 11.22
C SER A 128 -18.98 0.89 9.98
N ALA A 129 -20.24 1.33 10.01
CA ALA A 129 -21.15 1.28 8.87
C ALA A 129 -20.72 2.25 7.75
N ASP A 130 -20.19 3.42 8.12
CA ASP A 130 -19.83 4.49 7.20
C ASP A 130 -18.35 4.47 6.82
N ALA A 131 -17.53 3.62 7.48
CA ALA A 131 -16.08 3.63 7.34
C ALA A 131 -15.59 3.44 5.88
N LEU A 132 -16.27 2.60 5.09
CA LEU A 132 -15.89 2.33 3.71
C LEU A 132 -16.13 3.53 2.77
N GLU A 133 -16.96 4.49 3.13
CA GLU A 133 -17.19 5.72 2.35
C GLU A 133 -15.97 6.64 2.35
N HIS A 134 -15.04 6.45 3.29
CA HIS A 134 -13.78 7.18 3.37
C HIS A 134 -12.63 6.54 2.59
N VAL A 135 -12.84 5.34 2.06
CA VAL A 135 -11.84 4.61 1.28
C VAL A 135 -11.84 5.10 -0.16
N PHE A 136 -10.68 5.55 -0.63
CA PHE A 136 -10.46 5.88 -2.03
C PHE A 136 -10.26 4.63 -2.88
N GLY A 137 -9.51 3.65 -2.37
CA GLY A 137 -9.18 2.45 -3.12
C GLY A 137 -8.21 1.53 -2.41
N TYR A 138 -7.71 0.54 -3.15
CA TYR A 138 -6.94 -0.57 -2.64
C TYR A 138 -5.69 -0.81 -3.50
N ALA A 139 -4.66 -1.36 -2.87
CA ALA A 139 -3.44 -1.78 -3.56
C ALA A 139 -2.84 -3.01 -2.88
N VAL A 140 -1.91 -3.68 -3.54
CA VAL A 140 -1.10 -4.74 -2.93
C VAL A 140 0.10 -4.11 -2.24
N MET A 141 0.43 -4.59 -1.04
CA MET A 141 1.60 -4.18 -0.28
C MET A 141 2.34 -5.40 0.25
N ASN A 142 3.65 -5.28 0.40
CA ASN A 142 4.45 -6.22 1.16
C ASN A 142 4.85 -5.55 2.48
N ASP A 143 4.33 -6.05 3.60
CA ASP A 143 4.72 -5.62 4.93
C ASP A 143 6.01 -6.34 5.38
N VAL A 144 7.14 -5.97 4.77
CA VAL A 144 8.43 -6.57 5.09
C VAL A 144 8.74 -6.41 6.57
N SER A 145 9.21 -7.50 7.19
CA SER A 145 9.35 -7.64 8.63
C SER A 145 10.71 -8.19 9.03
N ALA A 146 11.38 -7.54 9.97
CA ALA A 146 12.55 -8.08 10.67
C ALA A 146 12.05 -8.93 11.86
N ARG A 147 11.86 -10.24 11.65
CA ARG A 147 11.21 -11.13 12.63
C ARG A 147 11.96 -11.22 13.97
N ASP A 148 13.26 -11.21 13.92
CA ASP A 148 14.07 -11.23 15.12
C ASP A 148 13.94 -9.95 15.96
N ALA A 149 13.81 -8.79 15.33
CA ALA A 149 13.49 -7.53 16.02
C ALA A 149 12.04 -7.53 16.54
N GLN A 150 11.08 -7.97 15.70
CA GLN A 150 9.67 -8.05 16.06
C GLN A 150 9.42 -8.91 17.32
N LEU A 151 10.13 -10.02 17.45
CA LEU A 151 9.95 -10.94 18.59
C LEU A 151 10.62 -10.46 19.88
N ARG A 152 11.64 -9.60 19.77
CA ARG A 152 12.40 -9.11 20.95
C ARG A 152 11.86 -7.80 21.50
N GLU A 153 11.17 -7.02 20.67
CA GLU A 153 10.83 -5.64 20.99
C GLU A 153 9.33 -5.49 21.28
N PRO A 154 8.98 -4.68 22.29
CA PRO A 154 7.57 -4.44 22.63
C PRO A 154 6.85 -3.57 21.57
N GLN A 155 7.61 -2.81 20.77
CA GLN A 155 7.10 -1.95 19.72
C GLN A 155 7.66 -2.38 18.36
N TRP A 156 6.80 -2.55 17.35
CA TRP A 156 7.20 -3.11 16.06
C TRP A 156 7.74 -2.09 15.05
N VAL A 157 7.80 -0.81 15.41
CA VAL A 157 8.21 0.25 14.48
C VAL A 157 9.57 -0.03 13.85
N ARG A 158 10.57 -0.46 14.63
CA ARG A 158 11.91 -0.79 14.09
C ARG A 158 11.89 -2.06 13.24
N ALA A 159 11.09 -3.05 13.63
CA ALA A 159 10.97 -4.31 12.90
C ALA A 159 10.24 -4.16 11.55
N LYS A 160 9.33 -3.20 11.45
CA LYS A 160 8.42 -3.01 10.31
C LYS A 160 8.71 -1.74 9.49
N GLY A 161 9.39 -0.75 10.07
CA GLY A 161 9.54 0.59 9.52
C GLY A 161 10.91 0.93 8.95
N ALA A 162 11.81 -0.05 8.72
CA ALA A 162 13.09 0.19 8.07
C ALA A 162 12.89 0.70 6.62
N ASP A 163 13.85 1.43 6.11
CA ASP A 163 13.82 1.95 4.74
C ASP A 163 13.55 0.83 3.75
N THR A 164 12.65 1.06 2.80
CA THR A 164 12.20 0.11 1.78
C THR A 164 11.38 -1.10 2.27
N PHE A 165 10.97 -1.14 3.53
CA PHE A 165 10.20 -2.25 4.09
C PHE A 165 8.70 -2.20 3.77
N ALA A 166 8.26 -1.30 2.90
CA ALA A 166 6.88 -1.21 2.40
C ALA A 166 6.85 -1.04 0.87
N PRO A 167 7.30 -2.06 0.09
CA PRO A 167 7.05 -2.08 -1.33
C PRO A 167 5.55 -2.21 -1.60
N TRP A 168 4.99 -1.37 -2.49
CA TRP A 168 3.57 -1.45 -2.81
C TRP A 168 3.23 -0.94 -4.21
N GLY A 169 2.06 -1.33 -4.71
CA GLY A 169 1.55 -1.03 -6.03
C GLY A 169 1.19 -2.30 -6.80
N PRO A 170 1.25 -2.31 -8.15
CA PRO A 170 1.78 -1.26 -9.02
C PRO A 170 0.91 -0.02 -9.15
N TRP A 171 -0.38 -0.12 -8.80
CA TRP A 171 -1.36 0.96 -8.85
C TRP A 171 -2.30 0.92 -7.66
N ILE A 172 -3.07 1.98 -7.47
CA ILE A 172 -4.24 2.01 -6.60
C ILE A 172 -5.46 1.74 -7.48
N THR A 173 -6.22 0.70 -7.15
CA THR A 173 -7.53 0.41 -7.76
C THR A 173 -8.59 1.15 -6.95
N ALA A 174 -9.40 1.98 -7.61
CA ALA A 174 -10.46 2.74 -6.94
C ALA A 174 -11.51 1.81 -6.31
N ALA A 175 -12.11 2.26 -5.21
CA ALA A 175 -13.00 1.43 -4.39
C ALA A 175 -14.25 0.91 -5.12
N ASP A 176 -14.74 1.65 -6.10
CA ASP A 176 -15.88 1.25 -6.95
C ASP A 176 -15.59 0.01 -7.82
N GLU A 177 -14.31 -0.26 -8.14
CA GLU A 177 -13.88 -1.50 -8.81
C GLU A 177 -13.70 -2.69 -7.84
N VAL A 178 -13.77 -2.46 -6.53
CA VAL A 178 -13.58 -3.48 -5.48
C VAL A 178 -14.74 -3.40 -4.47
N PRO A 179 -15.96 -3.74 -4.89
CA PRO A 179 -17.16 -3.53 -4.05
C PRO A 179 -17.18 -4.41 -2.79
N THR A 180 -16.42 -5.50 -2.78
CA THR A 180 -16.38 -6.44 -1.65
C THR A 180 -14.91 -6.81 -1.33
N PRO A 181 -14.15 -5.91 -0.67
CA PRO A 181 -12.74 -6.15 -0.38
C PRO A 181 -12.50 -7.38 0.50
N GLN A 182 -13.47 -7.76 1.36
CA GLN A 182 -13.39 -8.96 2.20
C GLN A 182 -13.46 -10.28 1.40
N ALA A 183 -13.87 -10.25 0.15
CA ALA A 183 -13.92 -11.42 -0.73
C ALA A 183 -12.65 -11.60 -1.56
N LEU A 184 -11.68 -10.70 -1.45
CA LEU A 184 -10.41 -10.80 -2.16
C LEU A 184 -9.57 -11.95 -1.61
N GLY A 185 -8.92 -12.70 -2.52
CA GLY A 185 -7.89 -13.67 -2.16
C GLY A 185 -6.51 -13.02 -2.23
N ILE A 186 -5.64 -13.31 -1.24
CA ILE A 186 -4.23 -12.94 -1.26
C ILE A 186 -3.41 -14.20 -1.45
N ARG A 187 -2.41 -14.15 -2.35
CA ARG A 187 -1.46 -15.24 -2.59
C ARG A 187 -0.06 -14.68 -2.69
N THR A 188 0.90 -15.41 -2.11
CA THR A 188 2.33 -15.13 -2.19
C THR A 188 3.04 -16.37 -2.69
N TRP A 189 4.02 -16.22 -3.59
CA TRP A 189 4.86 -17.31 -4.13
C TRP A 189 6.28 -16.80 -4.44
#